data_dab5f5e0124382d6a989c4cb58cb1044
#
_entry.id   dab5f5e0124382d6a989c4cb58cb1044
#
_cell.length_a   1.000
_cell.length_b   1.000
_cell.length_c   1.000
_cell.angle_alpha   90.00
_cell.angle_beta   90.00
_cell.angle_gamma   90.00
#
_symmetry.space_group_name_H-M   'P 1'
#
loop_
_entity.id
_entity.type
_entity.pdbx_description
1 polymer ?
#
loop_
_entity_poly.entity_id
_entity_poly.type
_entity_poly.pdbx_seq_one_letter_code
_entity_poly.pdbx_strand_id
1 'polypeptide(L)'
;FLRFLADTFFKKRYGHRAVVLETVAAVPGMVAGMLIHLKSLRKMEDDKGWIKILLDEAENERMHLMTFIHVAKPTWLERVIILMAQFIFIVTYAIIYLVSQRTAHRIVGYFEEEAVRSYTEYLHELETGKIKDEPAPEVAINYWNLPLHATLKDVVRVIRDDEAGHRDVNHSLSLIHISEPTRRHSI
;
A
#
# COMPACT_ATOMS: atom_id res chain seq x y z
N PHE A 1 -16.30 -6.81 1.10
CA PHE A 1 -17.01 -5.57 1.44
C PHE A 1 -16.31 -4.34 0.86
N LEU A 2 -15.03 -4.10 1.17
CA LEU A 2 -14.26 -2.93 0.65
C LEU A 2 -14.21 -2.89 -0.88
N ARG A 3 -13.96 -4.05 -1.52
CA ARG A 3 -14.00 -4.16 -2.97
C ARG A 3 -15.37 -3.79 -3.55
N PHE A 4 -16.46 -4.27 -2.97
CA PHE A 4 -17.81 -3.91 -3.40
C PHE A 4 -18.05 -2.40 -3.33
N LEU A 5 -17.59 -1.73 -2.28
CA LEU A 5 -17.66 -0.27 -2.16
C LEU A 5 -16.82 0.42 -3.26
N ALA A 6 -15.58 -0.03 -3.45
CA ALA A 6 -14.70 0.51 -4.49
C ALA A 6 -15.28 0.32 -5.89
N ASP A 7 -15.78 -0.87 -6.22
CA ASP A 7 -16.38 -1.20 -7.51
C ASP A 7 -17.69 -0.40 -7.75
N THR A 8 -18.48 -0.18 -6.70
CA THR A 8 -19.72 0.60 -6.77
C THR A 8 -19.43 2.08 -6.96
N PHE A 9 -18.46 2.63 -6.25
CA PHE A 9 -18.13 4.06 -6.28
C PHE A 9 -17.32 4.46 -7.52
N PHE A 10 -16.27 3.69 -7.82
CA PHE A 10 -15.35 4.03 -8.91
C PHE A 10 -15.70 3.34 -10.24
N LYS A 11 -16.50 2.27 -10.22
CA LYS A 11 -16.82 1.45 -11.40
C LYS A 11 -15.52 1.02 -12.10
N LYS A 12 -15.38 1.38 -13.41
CA LYS A 12 -14.19 1.08 -14.22
C LYS A 12 -13.16 2.22 -14.27
N ARG A 13 -13.24 3.20 -13.37
CA ARG A 13 -12.26 4.30 -13.29
C ARG A 13 -11.04 3.86 -12.45
N TYR A 14 -10.27 2.92 -12.98
CA TYR A 14 -9.14 2.30 -12.26
C TYR A 14 -8.12 3.32 -11.72
N GLY A 15 -7.74 4.33 -12.51
CA GLY A 15 -6.80 5.36 -12.05
C GLY A 15 -7.30 6.16 -10.85
N HIS A 16 -8.58 6.59 -10.82
CA HIS A 16 -9.17 7.28 -9.66
C HIS A 16 -9.31 6.35 -8.44
N ARG A 17 -9.64 5.07 -8.67
CA ARG A 17 -9.67 4.05 -7.62
C ARG A 17 -8.28 3.87 -7.01
N ALA A 18 -7.24 3.77 -7.84
CA ALA A 18 -5.87 3.67 -7.40
C ALA A 18 -5.49 4.88 -6.53
N VAL A 19 -5.73 6.13 -6.97
CA VAL A 19 -5.44 7.33 -6.16
C VAL A 19 -6.00 7.25 -4.74
N VAL A 20 -7.23 6.75 -4.58
CA VAL A 20 -7.86 6.65 -3.25
C VAL A 20 -7.24 5.52 -2.42
N LEU A 21 -7.00 4.37 -3.03
CA LEU A 21 -6.46 3.20 -2.33
C LEU A 21 -5.01 3.44 -1.92
N GLU A 22 -4.16 3.91 -2.81
CA GLU A 22 -2.75 4.21 -2.55
C GLU A 22 -2.55 5.30 -1.47
N THR A 23 -3.51 6.21 -1.33
CA THR A 23 -3.45 7.23 -0.27
C THR A 23 -3.52 6.61 1.12
N VAL A 24 -4.23 5.50 1.30
CA VAL A 24 -4.31 4.80 2.58
C VAL A 24 -3.29 3.67 2.68
N ALA A 25 -2.80 3.14 1.56
CA ALA A 25 -1.86 2.03 1.51
C ALA A 25 -0.50 2.36 2.17
N ALA A 26 0.01 3.59 2.03
CA ALA A 26 1.24 4.03 2.70
C ALA A 26 1.11 4.14 4.24
N VAL A 27 -0.10 4.20 4.78
CA VAL A 27 -0.34 4.42 6.23
C VAL A 27 0.19 3.28 7.09
N PRO A 28 -0.04 1.99 6.79
CA PRO A 28 0.44 0.88 7.59
C PRO A 28 1.93 0.91 7.82
N GLY A 29 2.72 1.06 6.76
CA GLY A 29 4.18 1.13 6.84
C GLY A 29 4.67 2.28 7.71
N MET A 30 4.12 3.48 7.53
CA MET A 30 4.47 4.66 8.33
C MET A 30 4.10 4.49 9.82
N VAL A 31 2.89 4.06 10.13
CA VAL A 31 2.41 3.90 11.50
C VAL A 31 3.17 2.78 12.21
N ALA A 32 3.32 1.62 11.58
CA ALA A 32 4.04 0.50 12.15
C ALA A 32 5.52 0.82 12.35
N GLY A 33 6.19 1.41 11.34
CA GLY A 33 7.58 1.84 11.44
C GLY A 33 7.81 2.82 12.58
N MET A 34 6.95 3.84 12.73
CA MET A 34 7.01 4.80 13.84
C MET A 34 6.83 4.11 15.21
N LEU A 35 5.83 3.25 15.35
CA LEU A 35 5.56 2.58 16.64
C LEU A 35 6.66 1.59 17.02
N ILE A 36 7.25 0.87 16.05
CA ILE A 36 8.42 0.02 16.28
C ILE A 36 9.62 0.87 16.70
N HIS A 37 9.89 1.99 16.01
CA HIS A 37 10.98 2.88 16.34
C HIS A 37 10.87 3.39 17.80
N LEU A 38 9.71 3.89 18.19
CA LEU A 38 9.47 4.35 19.56
C LEU A 38 9.61 3.22 20.60
N LYS A 39 9.21 1.98 20.25
CA LYS A 39 9.40 0.80 21.11
C LYS A 39 10.87 0.46 21.25
N SER A 40 11.62 0.41 20.16
CA SER A 40 13.05 0.10 20.14
C SER A 40 13.85 1.09 20.99
N LEU A 41 13.57 2.41 20.85
CA LEU A 41 14.20 3.44 21.67
C LEU A 41 13.92 3.26 23.18
N ARG A 42 12.65 3.01 23.55
CA ARG A 42 12.30 2.84 24.97
C ARG A 42 12.93 1.60 25.61
N LYS A 43 13.11 0.54 24.82
CA LYS A 43 13.63 -0.73 25.30
C LYS A 43 15.11 -0.92 25.05
N MET A 44 15.74 -0.02 24.27
CA MET A 44 17.11 -0.14 23.79
C MET A 44 17.34 -1.50 23.09
N GLU A 45 16.35 -1.93 22.29
CA GLU A 45 16.35 -3.18 21.54
C GLU A 45 16.48 -2.91 20.03
N ASP A 46 17.15 -3.82 19.31
CA ASP A 46 17.26 -3.80 17.86
C ASP A 46 15.89 -4.14 17.21
N ASP A 47 15.52 -3.39 16.15
CA ASP A 47 14.30 -3.58 15.38
C ASP A 47 14.39 -4.70 14.32
N LYS A 48 15.56 -5.34 14.19
CA LYS A 48 15.86 -6.43 13.23
C LYS A 48 15.63 -6.03 11.76
N GLY A 49 15.72 -4.75 11.44
CA GLY A 49 15.52 -4.21 10.10
C GLY A 49 14.05 -3.98 9.71
N TRP A 50 13.10 -4.20 10.61
CA TRP A 50 11.68 -4.07 10.30
C TRP A 50 11.25 -2.64 9.99
N ILE A 51 11.87 -1.65 10.68
CA ILE A 51 11.59 -0.23 10.42
C ILE A 51 11.90 0.10 8.96
N LYS A 52 13.07 -0.35 8.48
CA LYS A 52 13.47 -0.10 7.09
C LYS A 52 12.48 -0.73 6.11
N ILE A 53 12.13 -1.99 6.28
CA ILE A 53 11.20 -2.72 5.41
C ILE A 53 9.85 -1.98 5.32
N LEU A 54 9.29 -1.57 6.46
CA LEU A 54 8.00 -0.88 6.52
C LEU A 54 8.05 0.54 5.93
N LEU A 55 9.15 1.26 6.10
CA LEU A 55 9.31 2.59 5.51
C LEU A 55 9.60 2.52 4.00
N ASP A 56 10.33 1.52 3.53
CA ASP A 56 10.54 1.27 2.10
C ASP A 56 9.19 0.95 1.42
N GLU A 57 8.33 0.12 2.04
CA GLU A 57 6.96 -0.15 1.59
C GLU A 57 6.14 1.14 1.52
N ALA A 58 6.12 1.93 2.60
CA ALA A 58 5.38 3.20 2.63
C ALA A 58 5.86 4.21 1.57
N GLU A 59 7.16 4.26 1.27
CA GLU A 59 7.71 5.10 0.21
C GLU A 59 7.31 4.58 -1.18
N ASN A 60 7.29 3.27 -1.38
CA ASN A 60 6.85 2.66 -2.63
C ASN A 60 5.35 2.96 -2.89
N GLU A 61 4.48 2.81 -1.87
CA GLU A 61 3.07 3.19 -1.93
C GLU A 61 2.87 4.68 -2.28
N ARG A 62 3.72 5.55 -1.72
CA ARG A 62 3.71 6.97 -2.07
C ARG A 62 4.03 7.17 -3.56
N MET A 63 4.92 6.36 -4.15
CA MET A 63 5.26 6.45 -5.56
C MET A 63 4.16 5.90 -6.47
N HIS A 64 3.44 4.87 -6.05
CA HIS A 64 2.19 4.44 -6.70
C HIS A 64 1.19 5.61 -6.76
N LEU A 65 0.93 6.25 -5.60
CA LEU A 65 0.05 7.41 -5.51
C LEU A 65 0.49 8.55 -6.43
N MET A 66 1.77 8.94 -6.41
CA MET A 66 2.28 10.02 -7.27
C MET A 66 2.06 9.70 -8.74
N THR A 67 2.28 8.48 -9.15
CA THR A 67 2.05 8.00 -10.51
C THR A 67 0.58 8.15 -10.91
N PHE A 68 -0.35 7.67 -10.08
CA PHE A 68 -1.78 7.73 -10.40
C PHE A 68 -2.39 9.12 -10.27
N ILE A 69 -1.81 10.03 -9.50
CA ILE A 69 -2.20 11.46 -9.51
C ILE A 69 -1.96 12.07 -10.91
N HIS A 70 -0.85 11.71 -11.57
CA HIS A 70 -0.55 12.18 -12.92
C HIS A 70 -1.51 11.58 -13.96
N VAL A 71 -1.89 10.30 -13.78
CA VAL A 71 -2.80 9.59 -14.69
C VAL A 71 -4.26 10.07 -14.53
N ALA A 72 -4.76 10.11 -13.29
CA ALA A 72 -6.18 10.31 -12.99
C ALA A 72 -6.58 11.80 -12.82
N LYS A 73 -5.65 12.67 -12.43
CA LYS A 73 -5.88 14.10 -12.16
C LYS A 73 -7.07 14.34 -11.22
N PRO A 74 -7.00 13.90 -9.95
CA PRO A 74 -8.14 13.90 -9.04
C PRO A 74 -8.69 15.32 -8.79
N THR A 75 -10.00 15.43 -8.67
CA THR A 75 -10.72 16.66 -8.37
C THR A 75 -10.49 17.10 -6.91
N TRP A 76 -10.80 18.36 -6.59
CA TRP A 76 -10.67 18.86 -5.21
C TRP A 76 -11.57 18.11 -4.22
N LEU A 77 -12.78 17.69 -4.64
CA LEU A 77 -13.69 16.92 -3.81
C LEU A 77 -13.12 15.52 -3.49
N GLU A 78 -12.55 14.85 -4.49
CA GLU A 78 -11.85 13.58 -4.28
C GLU A 78 -10.71 13.74 -3.29
N ARG A 79 -9.95 14.86 -3.34
CA ARG A 79 -8.87 15.15 -2.37
C ARG A 79 -9.39 15.31 -0.95
N VAL A 80 -10.53 15.97 -0.75
CA VAL A 80 -11.15 16.11 0.59
C VAL A 80 -11.58 14.74 1.11
N ILE A 81 -12.23 13.92 0.29
CA ILE A 81 -12.64 12.56 0.67
C ILE A 81 -11.42 11.73 1.04
N ILE A 82 -10.34 11.81 0.25
CA ILE A 82 -9.06 11.15 0.50
C ILE A 82 -8.49 11.55 1.87
N LEU A 83 -8.41 12.84 2.18
CA LEU A 83 -7.88 13.32 3.45
C LEU A 83 -8.68 12.79 4.65
N MET A 84 -10.01 12.77 4.54
CA MET A 84 -10.87 12.21 5.59
C MET A 84 -10.68 10.69 5.74
N ALA A 85 -10.64 9.96 4.64
CA ALA A 85 -10.40 8.52 4.65
C ALA A 85 -9.02 8.20 5.26
N GLN A 86 -7.99 8.94 4.89
CA GLN A 86 -6.64 8.79 5.40
C GLN A 86 -6.59 9.02 6.92
N PHE A 87 -7.23 10.09 7.41
CA PHE A 87 -7.27 10.38 8.85
C PHE A 87 -7.96 9.25 9.64
N ILE A 88 -9.13 8.80 9.20
CA ILE A 88 -9.85 7.70 9.82
C ILE A 88 -9.02 6.42 9.79
N PHE A 89 -8.36 6.14 8.68
CA PHE A 89 -7.55 4.94 8.52
C PHE A 89 -6.30 4.97 9.42
N ILE A 90 -5.61 6.13 9.54
CA ILE A 90 -4.46 6.30 10.45
C ILE A 90 -4.86 5.94 11.89
N VAL A 91 -5.95 6.55 12.39
CA VAL A 91 -6.41 6.32 13.77
C VAL A 91 -6.81 4.86 13.97
N THR A 92 -7.60 4.31 13.07
CA THR A 92 -8.08 2.93 13.16
C THR A 92 -6.92 1.93 13.09
N TYR A 93 -6.01 2.11 12.15
CA TYR A 93 -4.86 1.22 11.99
C TYR A 93 -3.91 1.30 13.21
N ALA A 94 -3.65 2.50 13.73
CA ALA A 94 -2.83 2.67 14.93
C ALA A 94 -3.44 1.92 16.13
N ILE A 95 -4.75 2.00 16.33
CA ILE A 95 -5.44 1.26 17.39
C ILE A 95 -5.29 -0.26 17.18
N ILE A 96 -5.55 -0.75 15.98
CA ILE A 96 -5.41 -2.19 15.65
C ILE A 96 -3.97 -2.65 15.90
N TYR A 97 -2.98 -1.85 15.47
CA TYR A 97 -1.57 -2.19 15.62
C TYR A 97 -1.15 -2.25 17.09
N LEU A 98 -1.61 -1.31 17.93
CA LEU A 98 -1.34 -1.30 19.36
C LEU A 98 -2.00 -2.48 20.10
N VAL A 99 -3.18 -2.91 19.66
CA VAL A 99 -3.88 -4.06 20.23
C VAL A 99 -3.25 -5.38 19.77
N SER A 100 -2.94 -5.50 18.47
CA SER A 100 -2.39 -6.72 17.89
C SER A 100 -1.63 -6.45 16.60
N GLN A 101 -0.31 -6.38 16.68
CA GLN A 101 0.58 -6.22 15.53
C GLN A 101 0.35 -7.33 14.48
N ARG A 102 0.17 -8.56 14.95
CA ARG A 102 -0.17 -9.70 14.10
C ARG A 102 -1.43 -9.45 13.27
N THR A 103 -2.50 -9.00 13.91
CA THR A 103 -3.77 -8.73 13.23
C THR A 103 -3.62 -7.58 12.26
N ALA A 104 -2.89 -6.52 12.63
CA ALA A 104 -2.63 -5.38 11.77
C ALA A 104 -1.91 -5.80 10.47
N HIS A 105 -0.79 -6.51 10.56
CA HIS A 105 -0.08 -7.01 9.37
C HIS A 105 -0.92 -8.01 8.55
N ARG A 106 -1.73 -8.84 9.24
CA ARG A 106 -2.61 -9.77 8.54
C ARG A 106 -3.66 -9.05 7.69
N ILE A 107 -4.24 -7.98 8.21
CA ILE A 107 -5.22 -7.14 7.50
C ILE A 107 -4.56 -6.48 6.30
N VAL A 108 -3.34 -5.92 6.46
CA VAL A 108 -2.60 -5.32 5.34
C VAL A 108 -2.33 -6.37 4.26
N GLY A 109 -1.80 -7.54 4.62
CA GLY A 109 -1.58 -8.60 3.64
C GLY A 109 -2.82 -8.96 2.82
N TYR A 110 -4.02 -8.94 3.40
CA TYR A 110 -5.26 -9.13 2.65
C TYR A 110 -5.63 -7.92 1.78
N PHE A 111 -5.29 -6.70 2.18
CA PHE A 111 -5.48 -5.53 1.33
C PHE A 111 -4.60 -5.60 0.09
N GLU A 112 -3.35 -6.03 0.26
CA GLU A 112 -2.42 -6.22 -0.86
C GLU A 112 -2.85 -7.37 -1.79
N GLU A 113 -3.46 -8.45 -1.27
CA GLU A 113 -4.08 -9.47 -2.12
C GLU A 113 -5.17 -8.87 -3.03
N GLU A 114 -6.00 -7.98 -2.51
CA GLU A 114 -7.04 -7.30 -3.29
C GLU A 114 -6.43 -6.25 -4.25
N ALA A 115 -5.32 -5.59 -3.86
CA ALA A 115 -4.57 -4.69 -4.74
C ALA A 115 -3.99 -5.44 -5.94
N VAL A 116 -3.28 -6.55 -5.72
CA VAL A 116 -2.76 -7.43 -6.78
C VAL A 116 -3.86 -7.84 -7.76
N ARG A 117 -5.04 -8.23 -7.24
CA ARG A 117 -6.19 -8.60 -8.07
C ARG A 117 -6.70 -7.41 -8.88
N SER A 118 -6.82 -6.24 -8.24
CA SER A 118 -7.27 -5.01 -8.88
C SER A 118 -6.34 -4.58 -10.02
N TYR A 119 -5.03 -4.63 -9.79
CA TYR A 119 -4.05 -4.30 -10.82
C TYR A 119 -3.97 -5.35 -11.93
N THR A 120 -4.21 -6.61 -11.62
CA THR A 120 -4.35 -7.67 -12.64
C THR A 120 -5.55 -7.40 -13.56
N GLU A 121 -6.69 -7.00 -13.01
CA GLU A 121 -7.86 -6.62 -13.81
C GLU A 121 -7.59 -5.36 -14.65
N TYR A 122 -6.92 -4.35 -14.08
CA TYR A 122 -6.53 -3.14 -14.79
C TYR A 122 -5.60 -3.45 -15.96
N LEU A 123 -4.58 -4.27 -15.72
CA LEU A 123 -3.65 -4.72 -16.74
C LEU A 123 -4.39 -5.45 -17.89
N HIS A 124 -5.32 -6.34 -17.57
CA HIS A 124 -6.14 -7.03 -18.58
C HIS A 124 -6.98 -6.05 -19.42
N GLU A 125 -7.57 -5.01 -18.83
CA GLU A 125 -8.34 -4.00 -19.57
C GLU A 125 -7.43 -3.16 -20.50
N LEU A 126 -6.18 -2.89 -20.10
CA LEU A 126 -5.17 -2.24 -20.94
C LEU A 126 -4.72 -3.17 -22.09
N GLU A 127 -4.44 -4.43 -21.81
CA GLU A 127 -3.99 -5.43 -22.81
C GLU A 127 -5.07 -5.73 -23.86
N THR A 128 -6.34 -5.71 -23.46
CA THR A 128 -7.46 -5.93 -24.38
C THR A 128 -7.89 -4.67 -25.13
N GLY A 129 -7.23 -3.52 -24.87
CA GLY A 129 -7.54 -2.26 -25.55
C GLY A 129 -8.85 -1.60 -25.12
N LYS A 130 -9.48 -2.07 -24.05
CA LYS A 130 -10.67 -1.44 -23.47
C LYS A 130 -10.36 -0.12 -22.75
N ILE A 131 -9.14 0.00 -22.25
CA ILE A 131 -8.56 1.22 -21.72
C ILE A 131 -7.38 1.57 -22.63
N LYS A 132 -7.29 2.88 -22.96
CA LYS A 132 -6.19 3.36 -23.79
C LYS A 132 -4.88 3.24 -23.03
N ASP A 133 -3.88 2.61 -23.64
CA ASP A 133 -2.51 2.53 -23.12
C ASP A 133 -1.79 3.84 -23.46
N GLU A 134 -1.62 4.70 -22.47
CA GLU A 134 -0.97 6.02 -22.62
C GLU A 134 0.53 5.91 -22.23
N PRO A 135 1.38 6.89 -22.66
CA PRO A 135 2.75 6.94 -22.21
C PRO A 135 2.85 6.98 -20.68
N ALA A 136 3.85 6.28 -20.13
CA ALA A 136 4.12 6.28 -18.70
C ALA A 136 4.46 7.70 -18.20
N PRO A 137 3.98 8.11 -17.00
CA PRO A 137 4.42 9.36 -16.38
C PRO A 137 5.94 9.34 -16.11
N GLU A 138 6.59 10.48 -16.26
CA GLU A 138 8.03 10.61 -16.03
C GLU A 138 8.43 10.17 -14.62
N VAL A 139 7.61 10.46 -13.62
CA VAL A 139 7.83 10.04 -12.24
C VAL A 139 7.92 8.52 -12.10
N ALA A 140 7.12 7.77 -12.85
CA ALA A 140 7.15 6.31 -12.87
C ALA A 140 8.40 5.79 -13.61
N ILE A 141 8.72 6.37 -14.77
CA ILE A 141 9.92 6.00 -15.55
C ILE A 141 11.17 6.14 -14.68
N ASN A 142 11.30 7.26 -13.96
CA ASN A 142 12.47 7.55 -13.13
C ASN A 142 12.56 6.64 -11.91
N TYR A 143 11.44 6.36 -11.25
CA TYR A 143 11.42 5.56 -10.03
C TYR A 143 11.73 4.08 -10.28
N TRP A 144 11.03 3.47 -11.26
CA TRP A 144 11.24 2.05 -11.62
C TRP A 144 12.32 1.81 -12.67
N ASN A 145 13.04 2.85 -13.10
CA ASN A 145 14.03 2.77 -14.17
C ASN A 145 13.47 2.13 -15.46
N LEU A 146 12.26 2.52 -15.84
CA LEU A 146 11.61 2.01 -17.03
C LEU A 146 12.21 2.61 -18.30
N PRO A 147 12.10 1.93 -19.45
CA PRO A 147 12.47 2.52 -20.74
C PRO A 147 11.69 3.82 -21.01
N LEU A 148 12.32 4.80 -21.70
CA LEU A 148 11.70 6.09 -22.02
C LEU A 148 10.39 5.96 -22.85
N HIS A 149 10.23 4.84 -23.55
CA HIS A 149 9.02 4.53 -24.32
C HIS A 149 8.02 3.65 -23.57
N ALA A 150 8.21 3.45 -22.26
CA ALA A 150 7.29 2.69 -21.43
C ALA A 150 5.88 3.29 -21.45
N THR A 151 4.90 2.42 -21.28
CA THR A 151 3.48 2.79 -21.29
C THR A 151 2.83 2.55 -19.92
N LEU A 152 1.59 3.01 -19.76
CA LEU A 152 0.81 2.78 -18.54
C LEU A 152 0.69 1.28 -18.21
N LYS A 153 0.65 0.42 -19.22
CA LYS A 153 0.65 -1.02 -19.05
C LYS A 153 1.92 -1.53 -18.35
N ASP A 154 3.08 -0.99 -18.71
CA ASP A 154 4.34 -1.36 -18.07
C ASP A 154 4.38 -0.89 -16.61
N VAL A 155 3.88 0.30 -16.36
CA VAL A 155 3.73 0.87 -15.00
C VAL A 155 2.78 0.01 -14.14
N VAL A 156 1.60 -0.33 -14.65
CA VAL A 156 0.63 -1.15 -13.91
C VAL A 156 1.20 -2.55 -13.61
N ARG A 157 2.06 -3.07 -14.49
CA ARG A 157 2.72 -4.37 -14.26
C ARG A 157 3.70 -4.31 -13.10
N VAL A 158 4.59 -3.30 -13.05
CA VAL A 158 5.56 -3.18 -11.97
C VAL A 158 4.88 -2.89 -10.64
N ILE A 159 3.86 -2.03 -10.61
CA ILE A 159 3.06 -1.76 -9.42
C ILE A 159 2.40 -3.05 -8.90
N ARG A 160 1.76 -3.84 -9.75
CA ARG A 160 1.19 -5.13 -9.36
C ARG A 160 2.23 -6.07 -8.73
N ASP A 161 3.45 -6.06 -9.26
CA ASP A 161 4.51 -6.92 -8.75
C ASP A 161 5.05 -6.40 -7.40
N ASP A 162 5.09 -5.08 -7.18
CA ASP A 162 5.36 -4.44 -5.89
C ASP A 162 4.30 -4.85 -4.85
N GLU A 163 3.00 -4.76 -5.18
CA GLU A 163 1.90 -5.18 -4.31
C GLU A 163 2.00 -6.66 -3.90
N ALA A 164 2.44 -7.52 -4.82
CA ALA A 164 2.69 -8.92 -4.50
C ALA A 164 3.84 -9.07 -3.47
N GLY A 165 4.86 -8.24 -3.56
CA GLY A 165 5.94 -8.14 -2.57
C GLY A 165 5.44 -7.68 -1.20
N HIS A 166 4.67 -6.59 -1.15
CA HIS A 166 4.08 -6.04 0.08
C HIS A 166 3.16 -7.07 0.77
N ARG A 167 2.33 -7.76 0.00
CA ARG A 167 1.51 -8.87 0.49
C ARG A 167 2.34 -9.93 1.22
N ASP A 168 3.41 -10.41 0.58
CA ASP A 168 4.24 -11.49 1.10
C ASP A 168 5.00 -11.05 2.37
N VAL A 169 5.50 -9.81 2.39
CA VAL A 169 6.12 -9.19 3.56
C VAL A 169 5.13 -9.11 4.73
N ASN A 170 3.93 -8.56 4.52
CA ASN A 170 2.95 -8.37 5.57
C ASN A 170 2.41 -9.71 6.12
N HIS A 171 2.19 -10.71 5.25
CA HIS A 171 1.86 -12.05 5.72
C HIS A 171 2.99 -12.67 6.54
N SER A 172 4.26 -12.50 6.12
CA SER A 172 5.42 -12.97 6.88
C SER A 172 5.52 -12.30 8.25
N LEU A 173 5.40 -10.96 8.31
CA LEU A 173 5.40 -10.21 9.57
C LEU A 173 4.28 -10.67 10.51
N SER A 174 3.10 -10.99 9.97
CA SER A 174 1.99 -11.52 10.76
C SER A 174 2.29 -12.87 11.40
N LEU A 175 3.17 -13.68 10.80
CA LEU A 175 3.58 -14.98 11.34
C LEU A 175 4.69 -14.86 12.38
N ILE A 176 5.62 -13.92 12.20
CA ILE A 176 6.74 -13.71 13.13
C ILE A 176 6.23 -13.32 14.51
N HIS A 177 5.19 -12.50 14.60
CA HIS A 177 4.55 -12.13 15.87
C HIS A 177 3.83 -13.29 16.58
N ILE A 178 3.67 -14.47 15.95
CA ILE A 178 3.16 -15.68 16.60
C ILE A 178 4.27 -16.41 17.32
N SER A 179 5.49 -16.39 16.80
CA SER A 179 6.62 -17.18 17.28
C SER A 179 7.47 -16.48 18.33
N GLU A 180 7.24 -15.19 18.61
CA GLU A 180 7.87 -14.55 19.78
C GLU A 180 7.23 -15.08 21.08
N PRO A 181 7.96 -15.88 21.89
CA PRO A 181 7.43 -16.27 23.18
C PRO A 181 7.20 -15.03 24.01
N THR A 182 5.99 -14.88 24.54
CA THR A 182 5.71 -13.92 25.60
C THR A 182 6.70 -14.22 26.72
N ARG A 183 7.80 -13.48 26.82
CA ARG A 183 8.69 -13.57 27.99
C ARG A 183 7.83 -13.15 29.19
N ARG A 184 7.26 -14.12 29.88
CA ARG A 184 6.80 -13.90 31.23
C ARG A 184 8.04 -13.45 32.00
N HIS A 185 8.07 -12.19 32.40
CA HIS A 185 9.04 -11.73 33.37
C HIS A 185 8.78 -12.55 34.64
N SER A 186 9.62 -13.54 34.87
CA SER A 186 9.80 -14.09 36.21
C SER A 186 10.45 -12.98 37.03
N ILE A 187 9.72 -12.46 37.99
CA ILE A 187 10.18 -11.55 39.03
C ILE A 187 11.20 -12.29 39.92
#